data_e4a1acb0e0e214a1571623e90764f2bd
#
_entry.id   e4a1acb0e0e214a1571623e90764f2bd
#
_cell.length_a   1.000
_cell.length_b   1.000
_cell.length_c   1.000
_cell.angle_alpha   90.00
_cell.angle_beta   90.00
_cell.angle_gamma   90.00
#
_symmetry.space_group_name_H-M   'P 1'
#
loop_
_entity.id
_entity.type
_entity.pdbx_description
1 polymer ?
#
loop_
_entity_poly.entity_id
_entity_poly.type
_entity_poly.pdbx_seq_one_letter_code
_entity_poly.pdbx_strand_id
1 'polypeptide(L)'
;MTSKLTRRTVNAGLGAALVAPWIVRPGFAASKPIVIGVPATSTAAVGAADHGDHINGSTLTVEEINKSGGVLGRELKQLIVDFDPLSPESSKQAIAQCIDAQVDAISNPYMLPPIPAMDASSQYKCPFLHGSANRVSTEAVKANPDKYGHVLQPVSSEVDYGWTFPLWLEHAEKEGGWKPKNRKVHIIQEQIAYTKTISKCAQDAIKKNGKFEVARITDIQYPVQDWANVIRELKEVDAGTIMVDHWVAAELAGFAKQFVADPVPNSLVYLQYGPSQPEFLALAGSASNGFCWSTVTGVYGDEKGHAFRAKYKKRFPGIMGLAYTGIAYDFAYMLKGAWEGVGDPRKFKEVVGWIRANPMRGVCGYYDVNNPYQEARHFPDNGFDDLQASEIEKGQSQFYCQIQDKEHKIVFPSQISEAKLKPASWWK
;
A
#
# COMPACT_ATOMS: atom_id res chain seq x y z
N MET A 1 7.61 65.52 -44.36
CA MET A 1 7.68 66.84 -43.70
C MET A 1 7.70 66.63 -42.21
N THR A 2 8.74 67.07 -41.63
CA THR A 2 9.19 67.12 -40.25
C THR A 2 8.39 68.06 -39.39
N SER A 3 8.09 67.69 -38.12
CA SER A 3 8.21 68.58 -36.96
C SER A 3 7.85 67.81 -35.69
N LYS A 4 8.80 67.55 -34.90
CA LYS A 4 9.45 68.17 -33.74
C LYS A 4 8.57 68.23 -32.49
N LEU A 5 9.04 67.48 -31.51
CA LEU A 5 8.75 67.48 -30.09
C LEU A 5 8.81 68.88 -29.44
N THR A 6 7.95 69.09 -28.44
CA THR A 6 8.30 70.00 -27.33
C THR A 6 7.80 69.46 -26.00
N ARG A 7 8.68 69.48 -25.01
CA ARG A 7 8.53 69.14 -23.60
C ARG A 7 7.75 70.20 -22.83
N ARG A 8 7.14 69.73 -21.74
CA ARG A 8 6.69 70.37 -20.52
C ARG A 8 5.19 70.46 -20.32
N THR A 9 4.73 69.60 -19.42
CA THR A 9 4.21 70.13 -18.14
C THR A 9 4.17 69.00 -17.12
N VAL A 10 4.83 69.24 -16.01
CA VAL A 10 4.77 68.45 -14.75
C VAL A 10 3.59 69.01 -14.00
N ASN A 11 2.71 68.14 -13.47
CA ASN A 11 2.03 68.43 -12.22
C ASN A 11 1.47 67.13 -11.59
N ALA A 12 1.99 66.84 -10.46
CA ALA A 12 1.50 66.23 -9.25
C ALA A 12 0.09 65.63 -9.27
N GLY A 13 0.05 64.31 -9.21
CA GLY A 13 -1.09 63.52 -8.74
C GLY A 13 -0.56 62.53 -7.71
N LEU A 14 -0.94 62.73 -6.45
CA LEU A 14 -0.68 61.79 -5.34
C LEU A 14 -1.27 60.44 -5.70
N GLY A 15 -0.43 59.51 -6.11
CA GLY A 15 -0.76 58.10 -6.24
C GLY A 15 -0.67 57.45 -4.86
N ALA A 16 -1.82 57.08 -4.30
CA ALA A 16 -1.88 56.17 -3.16
C ALA A 16 -1.22 54.85 -3.57
N ALA A 17 -0.03 54.59 -3.03
CA ALA A 17 0.62 53.31 -3.12
C ALA A 17 -0.26 52.30 -2.36
N LEU A 18 -1.02 51.47 -3.09
CA LEU A 18 -1.58 50.27 -2.57
C LEU A 18 -0.43 49.36 -2.11
N VAL A 19 -0.16 49.42 -0.82
CA VAL A 19 0.69 48.41 -0.15
C VAL A 19 -0.07 47.10 -0.22
N ALA A 20 0.18 46.32 -1.28
CA ALA A 20 -0.23 44.93 -1.29
C ALA A 20 0.40 44.28 -0.06
N PRO A 21 -0.36 43.59 0.78
CA PRO A 21 0.22 42.87 1.88
C PRO A 21 1.20 41.85 1.30
N TRP A 22 2.47 42.04 1.63
CA TRP A 22 3.49 41.04 1.39
C TRP A 22 3.03 39.78 2.14
N ILE A 23 2.53 38.78 1.41
CA ILE A 23 2.40 37.46 1.94
C ILE A 23 3.84 36.98 2.19
N VAL A 24 4.33 37.26 3.40
CA VAL A 24 5.56 36.65 3.89
C VAL A 24 5.28 35.15 3.88
N ARG A 25 5.79 34.46 2.86
CA ARG A 25 5.88 33.00 2.95
C ARG A 25 6.71 32.72 4.20
N PRO A 26 6.23 31.91 5.15
CA PRO A 26 7.04 31.56 6.31
C PRO A 26 8.33 30.94 5.77
N GLY A 27 9.43 31.69 5.83
CA GLY A 27 10.76 31.16 5.56
C GLY A 27 11.08 30.19 6.68
N PHE A 28 11.46 28.96 6.33
CA PHE A 28 11.98 28.03 7.32
C PHE A 28 13.16 28.68 8.04
N ALA A 29 13.25 28.54 9.36
CA ALA A 29 14.43 28.92 10.11
C ALA A 29 15.68 28.31 9.43
N ALA A 30 16.83 28.97 9.51
CA ALA A 30 18.10 28.52 8.90
C ALA A 30 18.66 27.19 9.47
N SER A 31 17.80 26.32 9.96
CA SER A 31 18.09 25.01 10.52
C SER A 31 18.11 23.94 9.41
N LYS A 32 18.95 22.93 9.57
CA LYS A 32 19.01 21.79 8.63
C LYS A 32 17.61 21.19 8.43
N PRO A 33 17.22 20.83 7.19
CA PRO A 33 15.96 20.14 6.94
C PRO A 33 15.89 18.82 7.69
N ILE A 34 14.69 18.33 7.95
CA ILE A 34 14.45 16.95 8.39
C ILE A 34 14.32 16.10 7.14
N VAL A 35 14.96 14.93 7.09
CA VAL A 35 15.06 14.12 5.87
C VAL A 35 14.48 12.72 6.10
N ILE A 36 13.52 12.35 5.27
CA ILE A 36 13.04 10.95 5.16
C ILE A 36 13.82 10.31 4.00
N GLY A 37 14.55 9.24 4.27
CA GLY A 37 15.07 8.34 3.23
C GLY A 37 13.92 7.50 2.67
N VAL A 38 13.79 7.49 1.35
CA VAL A 38 12.77 6.73 0.63
C VAL A 38 13.45 5.79 -0.37
N PRO A 39 13.95 4.63 0.09
CA PRO A 39 14.35 3.58 -0.84
C PRO A 39 13.14 3.14 -1.65
N ALA A 40 13.15 3.43 -2.95
CA ALA A 40 12.03 3.11 -3.83
C ALA A 40 12.52 3.00 -5.27
N THR A 41 12.13 1.93 -5.96
CA THR A 41 12.57 1.71 -7.33
C THR A 41 11.75 2.52 -8.34
N SER A 42 12.45 3.03 -9.34
CA SER A 42 11.86 3.58 -10.56
C SER A 42 12.34 2.85 -11.82
N THR A 43 13.33 1.96 -11.67
CA THR A 43 14.04 1.32 -12.79
C THR A 43 13.94 -0.20 -12.79
N ALA A 44 13.57 -0.84 -11.67
CA ALA A 44 13.43 -2.29 -11.61
C ALA A 44 12.28 -2.79 -12.51
N ALA A 45 12.44 -4.01 -13.04
CA ALA A 45 11.45 -4.62 -13.92
C ALA A 45 10.13 -4.94 -13.22
N VAL A 46 10.15 -5.10 -11.89
CA VAL A 46 8.98 -5.42 -11.05
C VAL A 46 8.93 -4.47 -9.86
N GLY A 47 7.72 -4.01 -9.53
CA GLY A 47 7.47 -3.16 -8.38
C GLY A 47 7.57 -1.66 -8.65
N ALA A 48 8.01 -1.21 -9.83
CA ALA A 48 8.17 0.21 -10.14
C ALA A 48 6.85 1.01 -9.97
N ALA A 49 5.70 0.40 -10.30
CA ALA A 49 4.40 1.05 -10.14
C ALA A 49 4.05 1.32 -8.66
N ASP A 50 4.18 0.31 -7.81
CA ASP A 50 3.94 0.43 -6.37
C ASP A 50 4.89 1.42 -5.69
N HIS A 51 6.17 1.33 -6.05
CA HIS A 51 7.20 2.22 -5.51
C HIS A 51 7.01 3.65 -5.98
N GLY A 52 6.58 3.84 -7.24
CA GLY A 52 6.18 5.15 -7.76
C GLY A 52 4.98 5.74 -7.01
N ASP A 53 3.99 4.93 -6.69
CA ASP A 53 2.85 5.31 -5.86
C ASP A 53 3.30 5.74 -4.45
N HIS A 54 4.25 5.02 -3.84
CA HIS A 54 4.82 5.38 -2.54
C HIS A 54 5.57 6.72 -2.59
N ILE A 55 6.40 6.93 -3.62
CA ILE A 55 7.09 8.22 -3.86
C ILE A 55 6.07 9.35 -3.98
N ASN A 56 5.02 9.15 -4.76
CA ASN A 56 3.98 10.15 -4.97
C ASN A 56 3.19 10.46 -3.68
N GLY A 57 2.80 9.44 -2.92
CA GLY A 57 2.12 9.61 -1.64
C GLY A 57 2.97 10.38 -0.63
N SER A 58 4.25 10.02 -0.50
CA SER A 58 5.22 10.73 0.33
C SER A 58 5.44 12.18 -0.15
N THR A 59 5.56 12.39 -1.46
CA THR A 59 5.71 13.74 -2.04
C THR A 59 4.52 14.64 -1.68
N LEU A 60 3.30 14.13 -1.84
CA LEU A 60 2.09 14.87 -1.49
C LEU A 60 2.10 15.31 -0.03
N THR A 61 2.49 14.39 0.88
CA THR A 61 2.56 14.70 2.32
C THR A 61 3.64 15.72 2.62
N VAL A 62 4.84 15.59 2.04
CA VAL A 62 5.94 16.54 2.22
C VAL A 62 5.53 17.93 1.76
N GLU A 63 4.85 18.05 0.61
CA GLU A 63 4.30 19.32 0.11
C GLU A 63 3.28 19.94 1.08
N GLU A 64 2.34 19.13 1.62
CA GLU A 64 1.34 19.60 2.59
C GLU A 64 1.96 20.04 3.92
N ILE A 65 2.88 19.25 4.46
CA ILE A 65 3.59 19.56 5.71
C ILE A 65 4.38 20.84 5.56
N ASN A 66 5.14 21.00 4.48
CA ASN A 66 5.95 22.19 4.25
C ASN A 66 5.10 23.45 4.04
N LYS A 67 3.96 23.31 3.37
CA LYS A 67 2.99 24.41 3.22
C LYS A 67 2.42 24.88 4.57
N SER A 68 2.36 23.98 5.55
CA SER A 68 1.88 24.25 6.91
C SER A 68 2.99 24.72 7.88
N GLY A 69 4.21 24.98 7.39
CA GLY A 69 5.34 25.45 8.21
C GLY A 69 6.37 24.38 8.57
N GLY A 70 6.30 23.21 7.93
CA GLY A 70 7.26 22.12 8.12
C GLY A 70 7.05 21.34 9.42
N VAL A 71 8.12 20.74 9.93
CA VAL A 71 8.17 19.99 11.19
C VAL A 71 9.11 20.71 12.15
N LEU A 72 8.64 21.07 13.33
CA LEU A 72 9.43 21.87 14.30
C LEU A 72 10.00 23.16 13.67
N GLY A 73 9.27 23.80 12.74
CA GLY A 73 9.74 24.97 12.01
C GLY A 73 10.86 24.71 10.99
N ARG A 74 11.12 23.45 10.66
CA ARG A 74 12.14 23.02 9.70
C ARG A 74 11.47 22.44 8.45
N GLU A 75 12.12 22.64 7.30
CA GLU A 75 11.68 22.02 6.05
C GLU A 75 11.77 20.49 6.15
N LEU A 76 10.76 19.77 5.66
CA LEU A 76 10.78 18.33 5.47
C LEU A 76 11.23 18.02 4.04
N LYS A 77 12.17 17.09 3.88
CA LYS A 77 12.65 16.60 2.58
C LYS A 77 12.57 15.10 2.48
N GLN A 78 12.45 14.59 1.27
CA GLN A 78 12.63 13.18 0.98
C GLN A 78 13.91 12.97 0.16
N LEU A 79 14.66 11.94 0.48
CA LEU A 79 15.79 11.41 -0.28
C LEU A 79 15.36 10.10 -0.94
N ILE A 80 15.07 10.15 -2.24
CA ILE A 80 14.71 8.95 -3.00
C ILE A 80 16.01 8.22 -3.37
N VAL A 81 16.08 6.91 -3.07
CA VAL A 81 17.20 6.06 -3.40
C VAL A 81 16.69 4.89 -4.25
N ASP A 82 17.09 4.86 -5.51
CA ASP A 82 16.70 3.79 -6.43
C ASP A 82 17.40 2.48 -6.09
N PHE A 83 16.66 1.35 -6.18
CA PHE A 83 17.20 0.03 -5.89
C PHE A 83 16.32 -1.08 -6.50
N ASP A 84 16.82 -2.31 -6.56
CA ASP A 84 16.03 -3.49 -6.92
C ASP A 84 15.41 -4.11 -5.66
N PRO A 85 14.06 -4.09 -5.52
CA PRO A 85 13.40 -4.59 -4.31
C PRO A 85 13.49 -6.11 -4.12
N LEU A 86 13.86 -6.85 -5.15
CA LEU A 86 14.05 -8.31 -5.09
C LEU A 86 15.51 -8.70 -4.84
N SER A 87 16.45 -7.73 -4.85
CA SER A 87 17.86 -7.96 -4.62
C SER A 87 18.27 -7.65 -3.18
N PRO A 88 18.71 -8.64 -2.39
CA PRO A 88 19.23 -8.43 -1.04
C PRO A 88 20.37 -7.42 -0.98
N GLU A 89 21.28 -7.48 -1.95
CA GLU A 89 22.45 -6.61 -1.98
C GLU A 89 22.07 -5.17 -2.34
N SER A 90 21.18 -4.99 -3.34
CA SER A 90 20.67 -3.68 -3.69
C SER A 90 19.91 -3.02 -2.53
N SER A 91 19.13 -3.80 -1.77
CA SER A 91 18.45 -3.34 -0.56
C SER A 91 19.43 -2.84 0.52
N LYS A 92 20.51 -3.58 0.77
CA LYS A 92 21.56 -3.13 1.72
C LYS A 92 22.23 -1.83 1.27
N GLN A 93 22.55 -1.71 -0.02
CA GLN A 93 23.19 -0.52 -0.58
C GLN A 93 22.27 0.69 -0.48
N ALA A 94 20.98 0.53 -0.73
CA ALA A 94 20.02 1.62 -0.59
C ALA A 94 19.90 2.12 0.86
N ILE A 95 19.88 1.21 1.83
CA ILE A 95 19.90 1.56 3.25
C ILE A 95 21.21 2.26 3.62
N ALA A 96 22.36 1.78 3.14
CA ALA A 96 23.65 2.41 3.39
C ALA A 96 23.68 3.86 2.87
N GLN A 97 23.17 4.12 1.67
CA GLN A 97 23.06 5.48 1.13
C GLN A 97 22.17 6.39 2.00
N CYS A 98 21.06 5.89 2.54
CA CYS A 98 20.24 6.64 3.50
C CYS A 98 21.03 6.98 4.78
N ILE A 99 21.81 6.03 5.30
CA ILE A 99 22.64 6.23 6.49
C ILE A 99 23.75 7.26 6.24
N ASP A 100 24.46 7.16 5.12
CA ASP A 100 25.51 8.09 4.73
C ASP A 100 24.99 9.53 4.58
N ALA A 101 23.75 9.66 4.08
CA ALA A 101 23.04 10.93 4.01
C ALA A 101 22.49 11.40 5.37
N GLN A 102 22.65 10.61 6.43
CA GLN A 102 22.19 10.92 7.79
C GLN A 102 20.70 11.26 7.86
N VAL A 103 19.85 10.46 7.21
CA VAL A 103 18.40 10.66 7.24
C VAL A 103 17.84 10.55 8.67
N ASP A 104 16.73 11.21 8.94
CA ASP A 104 16.07 11.20 10.25
C ASP A 104 15.08 10.03 10.41
N ALA A 105 14.62 9.45 9.30
CA ALA A 105 13.85 8.21 9.25
C ALA A 105 13.95 7.58 7.86
N ILE A 106 13.55 6.31 7.76
CA ILE A 106 13.40 5.59 6.49
C ILE A 106 11.92 5.22 6.31
N SER A 107 11.38 5.47 5.11
CA SER A 107 10.04 5.05 4.69
C SER A 107 10.15 4.28 3.37
N ASN A 108 9.69 3.04 3.35
CA ASN A 108 9.86 2.16 2.20
C ASN A 108 8.56 1.38 1.91
N PRO A 109 8.14 1.22 0.63
CA PRO A 109 7.00 0.37 0.32
C PRO A 109 7.27 -1.09 0.67
N TYR A 110 8.27 -1.70 0.06
CA TYR A 110 8.71 -3.07 0.40
C TYR A 110 10.12 -3.37 -0.11
N MET A 111 10.77 -4.32 0.57
CA MET A 111 12.02 -4.98 0.21
C MET A 111 11.83 -6.49 0.41
N LEU A 112 12.16 -7.29 -0.57
CA LEU A 112 11.93 -8.74 -0.55
C LEU A 112 13.23 -9.49 -0.92
N PRO A 113 13.89 -10.16 0.03
CA PRO A 113 13.53 -10.33 1.44
C PRO A 113 13.85 -9.08 2.30
N PRO A 114 13.13 -8.85 3.42
CA PRO A 114 13.30 -7.63 4.23
C PRO A 114 14.54 -7.66 5.15
N ILE A 115 14.97 -8.83 5.61
CA ILE A 115 16.04 -8.98 6.62
C ILE A 115 17.36 -8.30 6.23
N PRO A 116 17.87 -8.40 4.99
CA PRO A 116 19.10 -7.73 4.61
C PRO A 116 19.09 -6.21 4.81
N ALA A 117 17.95 -5.56 4.52
CA ALA A 117 17.76 -4.13 4.76
C ALA A 117 17.70 -3.80 6.26
N MET A 118 16.99 -4.63 7.04
CA MET A 118 16.91 -4.50 8.49
C MET A 118 18.29 -4.63 9.15
N ASP A 119 19.10 -5.59 8.68
CA ASP A 119 20.47 -5.77 9.14
C ASP A 119 21.34 -4.53 8.84
N ALA A 120 21.26 -4.01 7.64
CA ALA A 120 22.00 -2.81 7.25
C ALA A 120 21.62 -1.58 8.10
N SER A 121 20.34 -1.45 8.48
CA SER A 121 19.87 -0.32 9.32
C SER A 121 20.21 -0.45 10.80
N SER A 122 20.59 -1.65 11.28
CA SER A 122 20.69 -1.99 12.71
C SER A 122 21.78 -1.24 13.49
N GLN A 123 22.75 -0.64 12.83
CA GLN A 123 23.79 0.16 13.46
C GLN A 123 23.40 1.62 13.62
N TYR A 124 22.62 2.16 12.67
CA TYR A 124 22.18 3.54 12.68
C TYR A 124 20.90 3.76 13.49
N LYS A 125 19.96 2.80 13.41
CA LYS A 125 18.73 2.72 14.22
C LYS A 125 17.80 3.93 14.12
N CYS A 126 17.80 4.69 13.02
CA CYS A 126 16.71 5.64 12.79
C CYS A 126 15.38 4.89 12.61
N PRO A 127 14.22 5.52 12.89
CA PRO A 127 12.93 4.89 12.63
C PRO A 127 12.84 4.38 11.19
N PHE A 128 12.57 3.09 11.02
CA PHE A 128 12.43 2.45 9.72
C PHE A 128 11.02 1.87 9.58
N LEU A 129 10.17 2.58 8.82
CA LEU A 129 8.80 2.19 8.52
C LEU A 129 8.76 1.53 7.15
N HIS A 130 8.20 0.32 7.06
CA HIS A 130 8.05 -0.37 5.78
C HIS A 130 6.68 -1.01 5.63
N GLY A 131 6.22 -1.09 4.38
CA GLY A 131 4.97 -1.72 4.00
C GLY A 131 5.14 -3.10 3.37
N SER A 132 6.21 -3.82 3.68
CA SER A 132 6.52 -5.13 3.07
C SER A 132 5.44 -6.20 3.33
N ALA A 133 4.55 -5.99 4.30
CA ALA A 133 3.52 -6.94 4.70
C ALA A 133 4.10 -8.35 4.84
N ASN A 134 5.16 -8.49 5.64
CA ASN A 134 5.95 -9.72 5.69
C ASN A 134 6.17 -10.18 7.13
N ARG A 135 5.64 -11.35 7.49
CA ARG A 135 5.70 -11.90 8.85
C ARG A 135 7.14 -12.21 9.29
N VAL A 136 8.03 -12.56 8.35
CA VAL A 136 9.43 -12.82 8.67
C VAL A 136 10.11 -11.59 9.27
N SER A 137 9.79 -10.38 8.81
CA SER A 137 10.33 -9.13 9.37
C SER A 137 9.86 -8.89 10.80
N THR A 138 8.59 -9.08 11.06
CA THR A 138 7.98 -8.79 12.37
C THR A 138 8.34 -9.86 13.41
N GLU A 139 8.47 -11.12 13.01
CA GLU A 139 9.05 -12.18 13.86
C GLU A 139 10.51 -11.89 14.20
N ALA A 140 11.31 -11.36 13.29
CA ALA A 140 12.69 -10.98 13.56
C ALA A 140 12.76 -9.83 14.59
N VAL A 141 11.86 -8.84 14.50
CA VAL A 141 11.73 -7.75 15.48
C VAL A 141 11.41 -8.32 16.86
N LYS A 142 10.39 -9.19 16.95
CA LYS A 142 9.99 -9.85 18.20
C LYS A 142 11.13 -10.68 18.81
N ALA A 143 11.84 -11.44 17.97
CA ALA A 143 12.92 -12.32 18.42
C ALA A 143 14.17 -11.55 18.87
N ASN A 144 14.45 -10.39 18.30
CA ASN A 144 15.63 -9.59 18.62
C ASN A 144 15.32 -8.08 18.65
N PRO A 145 14.58 -7.61 19.66
CA PRO A 145 14.18 -6.20 19.78
C PRO A 145 15.36 -5.25 19.99
N ASP A 146 16.45 -5.69 20.56
CA ASP A 146 17.67 -4.86 20.73
C ASP A 146 18.31 -4.53 19.39
N LYS A 147 18.26 -5.45 18.43
CA LYS A 147 18.78 -5.25 17.08
C LYS A 147 17.81 -4.52 16.18
N TYR A 148 16.54 -4.91 16.18
CA TYR A 148 15.54 -4.47 15.20
C TYR A 148 14.44 -3.58 15.77
N GLY A 149 14.51 -3.19 17.06
CA GLY A 149 13.45 -2.39 17.70
C GLY A 149 13.21 -1.00 17.10
N HIS A 150 14.01 -0.57 16.11
CA HIS A 150 13.82 0.64 15.33
C HIS A 150 12.98 0.41 14.05
N VAL A 151 12.69 -0.85 13.71
CA VAL A 151 11.93 -1.24 12.52
C VAL A 151 10.48 -1.42 12.89
N LEU A 152 9.59 -0.80 12.13
CA LEU A 152 8.14 -0.89 12.29
C LEU A 152 7.53 -1.32 10.97
N GLN A 153 6.58 -2.25 11.04
CA GLN A 153 5.70 -2.62 9.93
C GLN A 153 4.27 -2.12 10.25
N PRO A 154 3.96 -0.82 9.97
CA PRO A 154 2.63 -0.29 10.27
C PRO A 154 1.57 -0.77 9.25
N VAL A 155 1.67 -2.02 8.85
CA VAL A 155 0.72 -2.76 8.02
C VAL A 155 0.65 -4.19 8.54
N SER A 156 -0.44 -4.90 8.34
CA SER A 156 -0.52 -6.32 8.68
C SER A 156 0.29 -7.18 7.71
N SER A 157 0.56 -8.41 8.09
CA SER A 157 1.41 -9.32 7.32
C SER A 157 0.64 -10.06 6.22
N GLU A 158 1.39 -10.70 5.33
CA GLU A 158 0.88 -11.52 4.22
C GLU A 158 0.00 -12.70 4.68
N VAL A 159 0.19 -13.19 5.88
CA VAL A 159 -0.60 -14.30 6.45
C VAL A 159 -2.09 -13.99 6.46
N ASP A 160 -2.45 -12.72 6.68
CA ASP A 160 -3.84 -12.28 6.75
C ASP A 160 -4.57 -12.38 5.41
N TYR A 161 -3.86 -12.27 4.28
CA TYR A 161 -4.47 -12.54 2.96
C TYR A 161 -5.09 -13.93 2.90
N GLY A 162 -4.38 -14.93 3.46
CA GLY A 162 -4.86 -16.30 3.50
C GLY A 162 -5.88 -16.53 4.61
N TRP A 163 -5.60 -16.10 5.83
CA TRP A 163 -6.45 -16.38 7.00
C TRP A 163 -7.82 -15.72 6.91
N THR A 164 -7.92 -14.54 6.29
CA THR A 164 -9.20 -13.82 6.13
C THR A 164 -10.00 -14.32 4.92
N PHE A 165 -9.39 -15.06 4.01
CA PHE A 165 -10.03 -15.45 2.76
C PHE A 165 -11.39 -16.17 2.92
N PRO A 166 -11.57 -17.20 3.77
CA PRO A 166 -12.88 -17.83 3.95
C PRO A 166 -13.92 -16.89 4.57
N LEU A 167 -13.53 -15.92 5.41
CA LEU A 167 -14.46 -14.90 5.93
C LEU A 167 -15.01 -14.03 4.82
N TRP A 168 -14.14 -13.65 3.86
CA TRP A 168 -14.54 -12.95 2.65
C TRP A 168 -15.54 -13.77 1.81
N LEU A 169 -15.29 -15.06 1.60
CA LEU A 169 -16.20 -15.92 0.84
C LEU A 169 -17.58 -16.00 1.50
N GLU A 170 -17.63 -16.10 2.82
CA GLU A 170 -18.89 -16.07 3.57
C GLU A 170 -19.64 -14.75 3.43
N HIS A 171 -18.93 -13.64 3.50
CA HIS A 171 -19.50 -12.31 3.29
C HIS A 171 -20.05 -12.18 1.85
N ALA A 172 -19.27 -12.59 0.85
CA ALA A 172 -19.67 -12.56 -0.55
C ALA A 172 -20.97 -13.33 -0.79
N GLU A 173 -21.15 -14.46 -0.11
CA GLU A 173 -22.37 -15.26 -0.18
C GLU A 173 -23.55 -14.59 0.56
N LYS A 174 -23.34 -14.12 1.79
CA LYS A 174 -24.42 -13.60 2.63
C LYS A 174 -24.91 -12.21 2.21
N GLU A 175 -23.99 -11.33 1.89
CA GLU A 175 -24.23 -9.90 1.69
C GLU A 175 -23.91 -9.44 0.28
N GLY A 176 -22.93 -10.07 -0.38
CA GLY A 176 -22.46 -9.70 -1.70
C GLY A 176 -23.33 -10.18 -2.85
N GLY A 177 -24.29 -11.10 -2.59
CA GLY A 177 -25.20 -11.65 -3.62
C GLY A 177 -24.56 -12.74 -4.51
N TRP A 178 -23.34 -13.19 -4.19
CA TRP A 178 -22.73 -14.32 -4.85
C TRP A 178 -23.35 -15.64 -4.39
N LYS A 179 -23.65 -16.53 -5.33
CA LYS A 179 -24.12 -17.88 -5.06
C LYS A 179 -23.11 -18.89 -5.57
N PRO A 180 -22.36 -19.55 -4.68
CA PRO A 180 -21.38 -20.55 -5.12
C PRO A 180 -22.05 -21.75 -5.79
N LYS A 181 -21.58 -22.13 -6.97
CA LYS A 181 -22.05 -23.34 -7.66
C LYS A 181 -21.65 -24.63 -6.93
N ASN A 182 -20.56 -24.57 -6.18
CA ASN A 182 -20.07 -25.60 -5.26
C ASN A 182 -19.13 -24.97 -4.23
N ARG A 183 -18.67 -25.75 -3.25
CA ARG A 183 -17.79 -25.31 -2.15
C ARG A 183 -16.29 -25.51 -2.42
N LYS A 184 -15.94 -25.91 -3.62
CA LYS A 184 -14.55 -26.14 -4.03
C LYS A 184 -13.80 -24.83 -4.23
N VAL A 185 -12.56 -24.81 -3.74
CA VAL A 185 -11.59 -23.75 -3.97
C VAL A 185 -10.42 -24.33 -4.76
N HIS A 186 -10.06 -23.72 -5.87
CA HIS A 186 -8.85 -24.05 -6.63
C HIS A 186 -7.84 -22.91 -6.42
N ILE A 187 -6.69 -23.23 -5.85
CA ILE A 187 -5.61 -22.27 -5.57
C ILE A 187 -4.56 -22.41 -6.66
N ILE A 188 -4.26 -21.33 -7.36
CA ILE A 188 -3.10 -21.22 -8.24
C ILE A 188 -2.01 -20.51 -7.43
N GLN A 189 -0.88 -21.18 -7.23
CA GLN A 189 0.16 -20.77 -6.28
C GLN A 189 1.49 -20.50 -6.99
N GLU A 190 1.99 -19.28 -6.94
CA GLU A 190 3.35 -18.96 -7.36
C GLU A 190 4.38 -19.54 -6.37
N GLN A 191 5.56 -19.95 -6.88
CA GLN A 191 6.57 -20.69 -6.13
C GLN A 191 7.59 -19.79 -5.40
N ILE A 192 7.20 -18.61 -4.94
CA ILE A 192 8.02 -17.79 -4.02
C ILE A 192 7.55 -17.90 -2.57
N ALA A 193 8.42 -17.60 -1.61
CA ALA A 193 8.12 -17.76 -0.18
C ALA A 193 6.87 -16.96 0.25
N TYR A 194 6.70 -15.74 -0.25
CA TYR A 194 5.58 -14.86 0.07
C TYR A 194 4.22 -15.48 -0.30
N THR A 195 4.03 -15.84 -1.56
CA THR A 195 2.78 -16.44 -2.06
C THR A 195 2.54 -17.83 -1.47
N LYS A 196 3.60 -18.65 -1.27
CA LYS A 196 3.47 -19.92 -0.58
C LYS A 196 2.97 -19.77 0.85
N THR A 197 3.38 -18.74 1.57
CA THR A 197 2.86 -18.41 2.89
C THR A 197 1.36 -18.08 2.83
N ILE A 198 0.95 -17.22 1.91
CA ILE A 198 -0.47 -16.85 1.71
C ILE A 198 -1.31 -18.09 1.38
N SER A 199 -0.88 -18.89 0.41
CA SER A 199 -1.56 -20.12 0.01
C SER A 199 -1.72 -21.09 1.18
N LYS A 200 -0.64 -21.31 1.96
CA LYS A 200 -0.70 -22.18 3.16
C LYS A 200 -1.68 -21.64 4.20
N CYS A 201 -1.66 -20.36 4.47
CA CYS A 201 -2.60 -19.72 5.39
C CYS A 201 -4.06 -19.83 4.90
N ALA A 202 -4.30 -19.68 3.59
CA ALA A 202 -5.62 -19.88 3.00
C ALA A 202 -6.09 -21.35 3.17
N GLN A 203 -5.22 -22.33 2.92
CA GLN A 203 -5.54 -23.74 3.13
C GLN A 203 -5.91 -24.05 4.58
N ASP A 204 -5.12 -23.53 5.54
CA ASP A 204 -5.38 -23.74 6.96
C ASP A 204 -6.69 -23.07 7.40
N ALA A 205 -6.95 -21.86 6.89
CA ALA A 205 -8.18 -21.14 7.19
C ALA A 205 -9.42 -21.80 6.58
N ILE A 206 -9.35 -22.27 5.34
CA ILE A 206 -10.42 -23.03 4.69
C ILE A 206 -10.71 -24.31 5.46
N LYS A 207 -9.66 -25.05 5.87
CA LYS A 207 -9.81 -26.25 6.68
C LYS A 207 -10.46 -25.98 8.04
N LYS A 208 -10.03 -24.91 8.74
CA LYS A 208 -10.59 -24.48 10.04
C LYS A 208 -12.05 -24.04 9.90
N ASN A 209 -12.37 -23.33 8.82
CA ASN A 209 -13.71 -22.83 8.52
C ASN A 209 -14.71 -23.96 8.24
N GLY A 210 -14.30 -25.01 7.55
CA GLY A 210 -15.09 -26.24 7.29
C GLY A 210 -16.27 -26.06 6.33
N LYS A 211 -16.50 -24.87 5.76
CA LYS A 211 -17.59 -24.60 4.79
C LYS A 211 -17.15 -24.72 3.34
N PHE A 212 -15.87 -24.59 3.11
CA PHE A 212 -15.22 -24.71 1.80
C PHE A 212 -14.16 -25.80 1.86
N GLU A 213 -13.72 -26.30 0.71
CA GLU A 213 -12.67 -27.30 0.57
C GLU A 213 -11.67 -26.90 -0.51
N VAL A 214 -10.38 -27.12 -0.27
CA VAL A 214 -9.35 -26.96 -1.29
C VAL A 214 -9.37 -28.19 -2.18
N ALA A 215 -9.91 -28.05 -3.40
CA ALA A 215 -10.05 -29.14 -4.35
C ALA A 215 -8.75 -29.43 -5.11
N ARG A 216 -7.96 -28.39 -5.42
CA ARG A 216 -6.66 -28.51 -6.10
C ARG A 216 -5.78 -27.30 -5.77
N ILE A 217 -4.46 -27.52 -5.79
CA ILE A 217 -3.43 -26.49 -5.84
C ILE A 217 -2.66 -26.73 -7.14
N THR A 218 -2.52 -25.67 -7.97
CA THR A 218 -1.71 -25.70 -9.18
C THR A 218 -0.54 -24.74 -8.99
N ASP A 219 0.67 -25.26 -9.12
CA ASP A 219 1.89 -24.48 -9.01
C ASP A 219 2.20 -23.75 -10.30
N ILE A 220 2.57 -22.47 -10.20
CA ILE A 220 3.08 -21.65 -11.27
C ILE A 220 4.43 -21.06 -10.90
N GLN A 221 5.23 -20.72 -11.89
CA GLN A 221 6.53 -20.06 -11.70
C GLN A 221 6.59 -18.74 -12.46
N TYR A 222 7.10 -17.72 -11.81
CA TYR A 222 7.43 -16.46 -12.43
C TYR A 222 8.65 -16.61 -13.35
N PRO A 223 8.65 -16.03 -14.57
CA PRO A 223 7.53 -15.32 -15.19
C PRO A 223 6.53 -16.27 -15.87
N VAL A 224 5.22 -16.01 -15.68
CA VAL A 224 4.14 -16.75 -16.36
C VAL A 224 3.84 -16.10 -17.71
N GLN A 225 4.23 -16.75 -18.79
CA GLN A 225 4.05 -16.23 -20.14
C GLN A 225 2.72 -16.64 -20.78
N ASP A 226 2.18 -17.79 -20.41
CA ASP A 226 0.93 -18.35 -20.96
C ASP A 226 0.11 -19.05 -19.88
N TRP A 227 -1.17 -18.70 -19.83
CA TRP A 227 -2.12 -19.22 -18.87
C TRP A 227 -3.02 -20.35 -19.39
N ALA A 228 -2.87 -20.76 -20.66
CA ALA A 228 -3.77 -21.72 -21.29
C ALA A 228 -3.84 -23.07 -20.54
N ASN A 229 -2.70 -23.59 -20.08
CA ASN A 229 -2.66 -24.82 -19.29
C ASN A 229 -3.35 -24.67 -17.93
N VAL A 230 -3.12 -23.55 -17.24
CA VAL A 230 -3.77 -23.23 -15.96
C VAL A 230 -5.28 -23.15 -16.16
N ILE A 231 -5.76 -22.43 -17.20
CA ILE A 231 -7.18 -22.30 -17.49
C ILE A 231 -7.83 -23.67 -17.80
N ARG A 232 -7.12 -24.54 -18.50
CA ARG A 232 -7.60 -25.90 -18.72
C ARG A 232 -7.78 -26.67 -17.40
N GLU A 233 -6.81 -26.61 -16.48
CA GLU A 233 -6.93 -27.23 -15.16
C GLU A 233 -8.05 -26.60 -14.31
N LEU A 234 -8.25 -25.28 -14.40
CA LEU A 234 -9.38 -24.62 -13.76
C LEU A 234 -10.72 -25.17 -14.22
N LYS A 235 -10.86 -25.48 -15.52
CA LYS A 235 -12.06 -26.08 -16.11
C LYS A 235 -12.26 -27.53 -15.67
N GLU A 236 -11.17 -28.30 -15.57
CA GLU A 236 -11.23 -29.70 -15.11
C GLU A 236 -11.74 -29.80 -13.66
N VAL A 237 -11.29 -28.90 -12.78
CA VAL A 237 -11.70 -28.86 -11.36
C VAL A 237 -13.09 -28.28 -11.19
N ASP A 238 -13.46 -27.33 -12.03
CA ASP A 238 -14.74 -26.62 -12.04
C ASP A 238 -15.13 -26.07 -10.64
N ALA A 239 -14.17 -25.43 -9.96
CA ALA A 239 -14.37 -24.93 -8.62
C ALA A 239 -15.30 -23.71 -8.58
N GLY A 240 -16.10 -23.59 -7.51
CA GLY A 240 -16.92 -22.40 -7.25
C GLY A 240 -16.11 -21.15 -6.95
N THR A 241 -14.88 -21.33 -6.44
CA THR A 241 -13.94 -20.26 -6.17
C THR A 241 -12.58 -20.56 -6.77
N ILE A 242 -11.97 -19.57 -7.41
CA ILE A 242 -10.61 -19.62 -7.93
C ILE A 242 -9.82 -18.55 -7.22
N MET A 243 -8.71 -18.93 -6.56
CA MET A 243 -7.75 -18.02 -5.96
C MET A 243 -6.47 -18.06 -6.78
N VAL A 244 -6.10 -16.94 -7.40
CA VAL A 244 -4.82 -16.80 -8.10
C VAL A 244 -3.88 -16.04 -7.18
N ASP A 245 -3.05 -16.80 -6.48
CA ASP A 245 -2.05 -16.30 -5.54
C ASP A 245 -0.76 -15.96 -6.28
N HIS A 246 -0.80 -14.80 -6.93
CA HIS A 246 0.25 -14.21 -7.73
C HIS A 246 0.12 -12.68 -7.67
N TRP A 247 1.23 -11.94 -7.71
CA TRP A 247 1.23 -10.52 -7.41
C TRP A 247 1.67 -9.61 -8.57
N VAL A 248 2.23 -10.17 -9.66
CA VAL A 248 2.71 -9.38 -10.80
C VAL A 248 1.54 -8.94 -11.67
N ALA A 249 1.27 -7.64 -11.69
CA ALA A 249 0.11 -7.05 -12.34
C ALA A 249 0.02 -7.34 -13.83
N ALA A 250 1.14 -7.27 -14.57
CA ALA A 250 1.17 -7.51 -16.00
C ALA A 250 0.78 -8.96 -16.34
N GLU A 251 1.25 -9.93 -15.57
CA GLU A 251 0.93 -11.35 -15.77
C GLU A 251 -0.52 -11.65 -15.39
N LEU A 252 -1.02 -11.06 -14.30
CA LEU A 252 -2.44 -11.17 -13.94
C LEU A 252 -3.36 -10.51 -14.98
N ALA A 253 -2.92 -9.43 -15.62
CA ALA A 253 -3.66 -8.86 -16.75
C ALA A 253 -3.72 -9.81 -17.94
N GLY A 254 -2.65 -10.56 -18.20
CA GLY A 254 -2.61 -11.65 -19.17
C GLY A 254 -3.59 -12.77 -18.80
N PHE A 255 -3.57 -13.21 -17.53
CA PHE A 255 -4.56 -14.17 -17.02
C PHE A 255 -5.99 -13.68 -17.23
N ALA A 256 -6.30 -12.45 -16.82
CA ALA A 256 -7.65 -11.91 -16.93
C ALA A 256 -8.17 -11.93 -18.38
N LYS A 257 -7.35 -11.55 -19.36
CA LYS A 257 -7.71 -11.58 -20.77
C LYS A 257 -7.99 -13.01 -21.27
N GLN A 258 -7.11 -13.95 -20.95
CA GLN A 258 -7.26 -15.35 -21.36
C GLN A 258 -8.44 -16.01 -20.65
N PHE A 259 -8.64 -15.76 -19.35
CA PHE A 259 -9.75 -16.29 -18.60
C PHE A 259 -11.11 -15.79 -19.12
N VAL A 260 -11.25 -14.49 -19.38
CA VAL A 260 -12.52 -13.93 -19.91
C VAL A 260 -12.86 -14.46 -21.29
N ALA A 261 -11.84 -14.78 -22.11
CA ALA A 261 -12.04 -15.39 -23.43
C ALA A 261 -12.56 -16.83 -23.33
N ASP A 262 -12.19 -17.56 -22.29
CA ASP A 262 -12.58 -18.97 -22.09
C ASP A 262 -12.78 -19.31 -20.60
N PRO A 263 -13.83 -18.75 -19.95
CA PRO A 263 -13.97 -18.76 -18.52
C PRO A 263 -14.47 -20.07 -17.92
N VAL A 264 -14.24 -20.24 -16.63
CA VAL A 264 -14.97 -21.22 -15.80
C VAL A 264 -16.30 -20.58 -15.36
N PRO A 265 -17.45 -21.06 -15.84
CA PRO A 265 -18.74 -20.42 -15.55
C PRO A 265 -19.07 -20.36 -14.05
N ASN A 266 -19.69 -19.28 -13.60
CA ASN A 266 -20.20 -19.12 -12.24
C ASN A 266 -19.17 -19.27 -11.11
N SER A 267 -17.86 -19.09 -11.41
CA SER A 267 -16.82 -19.06 -10.39
C SER A 267 -16.57 -17.63 -9.90
N LEU A 268 -16.41 -17.45 -8.59
CA LEU A 268 -15.81 -16.25 -8.04
C LEU A 268 -14.30 -16.34 -8.25
N VAL A 269 -13.71 -15.33 -8.92
CA VAL A 269 -12.27 -15.32 -9.21
C VAL A 269 -11.62 -14.22 -8.41
N TYR A 270 -10.68 -14.62 -7.57
CA TYR A 270 -9.90 -13.75 -6.71
C TYR A 270 -8.45 -13.74 -7.18
N LEU A 271 -7.93 -12.54 -7.42
CA LEU A 271 -6.53 -12.27 -7.75
C LEU A 271 -5.89 -11.63 -6.53
N GLN A 272 -4.89 -12.24 -5.95
CA GLN A 272 -4.43 -11.92 -4.61
C GLN A 272 -4.16 -10.42 -4.39
N TYR A 273 -3.19 -9.82 -4.99
CA TYR A 273 -2.80 -8.43 -4.71
C TYR A 273 -2.63 -7.59 -5.99
N GLY A 274 -2.13 -8.22 -7.06
CA GLY A 274 -1.66 -7.56 -8.25
C GLY A 274 -2.59 -6.50 -8.87
N PRO A 275 -3.93 -6.65 -8.83
CA PRO A 275 -4.81 -5.62 -9.33
C PRO A 275 -4.74 -4.26 -8.60
N SER A 276 -4.14 -4.19 -7.41
CA SER A 276 -3.88 -2.92 -6.73
C SER A 276 -2.97 -1.99 -7.51
N GLN A 277 -2.11 -2.55 -8.36
CA GLN A 277 -1.12 -1.84 -9.14
C GLN A 277 -1.77 -1.16 -10.36
N PRO A 278 -1.44 0.12 -10.63
CA PRO A 278 -2.07 0.89 -11.71
C PRO A 278 -2.00 0.22 -13.08
N GLU A 279 -0.93 -0.51 -13.35
CA GLU A 279 -0.69 -1.16 -14.64
C GLU A 279 -1.67 -2.31 -14.92
N PHE A 280 -2.26 -2.96 -13.89
CA PHE A 280 -3.24 -4.01 -14.11
C PHE A 280 -4.45 -3.50 -14.90
N LEU A 281 -5.06 -2.40 -14.45
CA LEU A 281 -6.21 -1.81 -15.15
C LEU A 281 -5.84 -1.29 -16.55
N ALA A 282 -4.64 -0.71 -16.68
CA ALA A 282 -4.15 -0.22 -17.97
C ALA A 282 -3.99 -1.37 -18.97
N LEU A 283 -3.44 -2.51 -18.54
CA LEU A 283 -3.17 -3.66 -19.40
C LEU A 283 -4.41 -4.53 -19.64
N ALA A 284 -5.18 -4.83 -18.61
CA ALA A 284 -6.35 -5.71 -18.72
C ALA A 284 -7.55 -5.03 -19.40
N GLY A 285 -7.70 -3.70 -19.24
CA GLY A 285 -8.80 -2.94 -19.82
C GLY A 285 -10.17 -3.48 -19.38
N SER A 286 -11.09 -3.71 -20.33
CA SER A 286 -12.42 -4.26 -20.03
C SER A 286 -12.40 -5.71 -19.51
N ALA A 287 -11.36 -6.46 -19.78
CA ALA A 287 -11.20 -7.81 -19.25
C ALA A 287 -10.96 -7.84 -17.74
N SER A 288 -10.66 -6.71 -17.10
CA SER A 288 -10.52 -6.62 -15.63
C SER A 288 -11.84 -6.74 -14.87
N ASN A 289 -12.99 -6.46 -15.52
CA ASN A 289 -14.28 -6.40 -14.83
C ASN A 289 -14.72 -7.74 -14.27
N GLY A 290 -15.21 -7.72 -13.04
CA GLY A 290 -15.74 -8.90 -12.34
C GLY A 290 -14.73 -9.62 -11.44
N PHE A 291 -13.41 -9.41 -11.65
CA PHE A 291 -12.41 -9.97 -10.76
C PHE A 291 -12.42 -9.31 -9.39
N CYS A 292 -12.26 -10.13 -8.36
CA CYS A 292 -12.07 -9.67 -6.99
C CYS A 292 -10.58 -9.70 -6.63
N TRP A 293 -10.17 -8.83 -5.71
CA TRP A 293 -8.81 -8.80 -5.17
C TRP A 293 -8.80 -8.16 -3.79
N SER A 294 -7.71 -8.27 -3.05
CA SER A 294 -7.62 -7.62 -1.73
C SER A 294 -6.25 -7.01 -1.47
N THR A 295 -6.20 -6.15 -0.45
CA THR A 295 -4.96 -5.62 0.10
C THR A 295 -5.07 -5.41 1.61
N VAL A 296 -3.92 -5.52 2.30
CA VAL A 296 -3.77 -5.20 3.73
C VAL A 296 -3.18 -3.80 3.94
N THR A 297 -2.97 -3.03 2.86
CA THR A 297 -2.25 -1.74 2.90
C THR A 297 -3.02 -0.58 2.26
N GLY A 298 -4.29 -0.75 1.94
CA GLY A 298 -4.96 0.12 0.97
C GLY A 298 -5.72 1.31 1.55
N VAL A 299 -5.96 2.31 0.70
CA VAL A 299 -6.77 3.50 1.00
C VAL A 299 -8.23 3.15 1.14
N TYR A 300 -8.85 3.46 2.28
CA TYR A 300 -10.24 3.13 2.58
C TYR A 300 -11.26 3.84 1.68
N GLY A 301 -12.47 3.28 1.61
CA GLY A 301 -13.63 3.88 0.93
C GLY A 301 -14.46 4.80 1.84
N ASP A 302 -13.86 5.35 2.89
CA ASP A 302 -14.50 6.31 3.78
C ASP A 302 -14.24 7.78 3.36
N GLU A 303 -14.82 8.73 4.08
CA GLU A 303 -14.67 10.15 3.78
C GLU A 303 -13.19 10.58 3.72
N LYS A 304 -12.37 10.10 4.66
CA LYS A 304 -10.94 10.44 4.73
C LYS A 304 -10.17 9.88 3.53
N GLY A 305 -10.44 8.63 3.17
CA GLY A 305 -9.85 7.99 2.00
C GLY A 305 -10.30 8.65 0.69
N HIS A 306 -11.58 8.98 0.55
CA HIS A 306 -12.08 9.71 -0.63
C HIS A 306 -11.45 11.10 -0.77
N ALA A 307 -11.31 11.84 0.33
CA ALA A 307 -10.63 13.15 0.32
C ALA A 307 -9.17 13.03 -0.11
N PHE A 308 -8.46 12.00 0.38
CA PHE A 308 -7.09 11.70 -0.05
C PHE A 308 -7.03 11.35 -1.54
N ARG A 309 -7.87 10.43 -2.02
CA ARG A 309 -7.91 10.03 -3.44
C ARG A 309 -8.15 11.23 -4.36
N ALA A 310 -9.02 12.16 -3.97
CA ALA A 310 -9.28 13.39 -4.73
C ALA A 310 -8.04 14.30 -4.80
N LYS A 311 -7.34 14.50 -3.67
CA LYS A 311 -6.08 15.27 -3.63
C LYS A 311 -5.00 14.62 -4.48
N TYR A 312 -4.82 13.32 -4.35
CA TYR A 312 -3.82 12.56 -5.10
C TYR A 312 -4.04 12.68 -6.60
N LYS A 313 -5.27 12.41 -7.08
CA LYS A 313 -5.62 12.52 -8.51
C LYS A 313 -5.43 13.93 -9.07
N LYS A 314 -5.68 14.96 -8.26
CA LYS A 314 -5.43 16.35 -8.65
C LYS A 314 -3.95 16.64 -8.85
N ARG A 315 -3.08 16.06 -8.02
CA ARG A 315 -1.62 16.29 -8.07
C ARG A 315 -0.92 15.38 -9.07
N PHE A 316 -1.36 14.14 -9.16
CA PHE A 316 -0.80 13.09 -10.01
C PHE A 316 -1.90 12.52 -10.90
N PRO A 317 -2.06 13.01 -12.13
CA PRO A 317 -3.06 12.49 -13.06
C PRO A 317 -2.70 11.09 -13.53
N GLY A 318 -3.71 10.26 -13.75
CA GLY A 318 -3.56 8.88 -14.19
C GLY A 318 -4.30 7.88 -13.29
N ILE A 319 -3.99 6.60 -13.44
CA ILE A 319 -4.53 5.53 -12.59
C ILE A 319 -3.75 5.57 -11.28
N MET A 320 -4.48 5.66 -10.18
CA MET A 320 -3.94 5.63 -8.82
C MET A 320 -3.98 4.19 -8.31
N GLY A 321 -2.85 3.66 -7.85
CA GLY A 321 -2.84 2.44 -7.05
C GLY A 321 -3.44 2.67 -5.67
N LEU A 322 -4.12 1.67 -5.13
CA LEU A 322 -4.78 1.81 -3.83
C LEU A 322 -3.90 1.44 -2.64
N ALA A 323 -2.85 0.66 -2.86
CA ALA A 323 -2.04 0.13 -1.76
C ALA A 323 -1.03 1.14 -1.21
N TYR A 324 0.01 1.46 -1.98
CA TYR A 324 1.18 2.16 -1.44
C TYR A 324 1.08 3.69 -1.42
N THR A 325 0.16 4.29 -2.17
CA THR A 325 -0.08 5.74 -2.15
C THR A 325 -0.44 6.24 -0.75
N GLY A 326 -1.38 5.57 -0.11
CA GLY A 326 -1.93 5.99 1.17
C GLY A 326 -1.00 5.70 2.35
N ILE A 327 -0.32 4.55 2.37
CA ILE A 327 0.59 4.25 3.49
C ILE A 327 1.79 5.19 3.51
N ALA A 328 2.33 5.59 2.35
CA ALA A 328 3.41 6.57 2.28
C ALA A 328 2.98 7.92 2.84
N TYR A 329 1.74 8.34 2.51
CA TYR A 329 1.13 9.54 3.05
C TYR A 329 1.00 9.46 4.58
N ASP A 330 0.48 8.35 5.09
CA ASP A 330 0.27 8.15 6.52
C ASP A 330 1.59 8.01 7.29
N PHE A 331 2.59 7.31 6.75
CA PHE A 331 3.90 7.16 7.39
C PHE A 331 4.59 8.51 7.61
N ALA A 332 4.52 9.41 6.65
CA ALA A 332 5.11 10.75 6.81
C ALA A 332 4.37 11.59 7.87
N TYR A 333 3.04 11.45 8.00
CA TYR A 333 2.28 12.09 9.09
C TYR A 333 2.55 11.43 10.45
N MET A 334 2.73 10.12 10.49
CA MET A 334 3.13 9.39 11.70
C MET A 334 4.49 9.88 12.21
N LEU A 335 5.46 10.00 11.32
CA LEU A 335 6.79 10.55 11.63
C LEU A 335 6.71 12.00 12.08
N LYS A 336 5.92 12.84 11.40
CA LYS A 336 5.68 14.23 11.80
C LYS A 336 5.17 14.30 13.23
N GLY A 337 4.11 13.55 13.56
CA GLY A 337 3.54 13.52 14.91
C GLY A 337 4.56 13.10 15.97
N ALA A 338 5.37 12.08 15.67
CA ALA A 338 6.41 11.60 16.57
C ALA A 338 7.53 12.63 16.77
N TRP A 339 8.00 13.27 15.71
CA TRP A 339 9.04 14.31 15.82
C TRP A 339 8.56 15.53 16.59
N GLU A 340 7.32 15.96 16.39
CA GLU A 340 6.73 17.06 17.16
C GLU A 340 6.49 16.69 18.62
N GLY A 341 6.05 15.44 18.88
CA GLY A 341 5.84 14.94 20.24
C GLY A 341 7.13 14.76 21.04
N VAL A 342 8.24 14.38 20.38
CA VAL A 342 9.56 14.22 21.02
C VAL A 342 10.36 15.53 21.04
N GLY A 343 10.13 16.43 20.09
CA GLY A 343 10.83 17.69 19.93
C GLY A 343 12.21 17.60 19.29
N ASP A 344 12.70 16.39 18.94
CA ASP A 344 13.99 16.17 18.29
C ASP A 344 13.94 14.92 17.40
N PRO A 345 14.06 15.06 16.06
CA PRO A 345 14.05 13.92 15.14
C PRO A 345 15.20 12.93 15.34
N ARG A 346 16.29 13.35 15.97
CA ARG A 346 17.50 12.52 16.16
C ARG A 346 17.42 11.64 17.41
N LYS A 347 16.46 11.84 18.26
CA LYS A 347 16.20 10.95 19.39
C LYS A 347 15.43 9.70 18.92
N PHE A 348 16.09 8.91 18.10
CA PHE A 348 15.50 7.81 17.35
C PHE A 348 14.69 6.83 18.21
N LYS A 349 15.26 6.40 19.35
CA LYS A 349 14.57 5.48 20.26
C LYS A 349 13.31 6.11 20.85
N GLU A 350 13.33 7.40 21.19
CA GLU A 350 12.17 8.12 21.71
C GLU A 350 11.10 8.31 20.64
N VAL A 351 11.51 8.59 19.39
CA VAL A 351 10.61 8.71 18.22
C VAL A 351 9.88 7.38 17.97
N VAL A 352 10.58 6.26 17.95
CA VAL A 352 9.97 4.92 17.84
C VAL A 352 9.03 4.64 19.02
N GLY A 353 9.46 4.96 20.24
CA GLY A 353 8.64 4.81 21.45
C GLY A 353 7.35 5.63 21.38
N TRP A 354 7.43 6.85 20.85
CA TRP A 354 6.26 7.72 20.66
C TRP A 354 5.29 7.12 19.63
N ILE A 355 5.77 6.64 18.47
CA ILE A 355 4.93 6.00 17.44
C ILE A 355 4.15 4.82 18.06
N ARG A 356 4.84 3.97 18.81
CA ARG A 356 4.20 2.82 19.48
C ARG A 356 3.15 3.23 20.50
N ALA A 357 3.40 4.29 21.27
CA ALA A 357 2.50 4.76 22.32
C ALA A 357 1.30 5.59 21.80
N ASN A 358 1.34 6.04 20.54
CA ASN A 358 0.34 6.94 19.97
C ASN A 358 -0.24 6.37 18.67
N PRO A 359 -1.15 5.40 18.73
CA PRO A 359 -1.84 4.87 17.56
C PRO A 359 -2.52 5.98 16.75
N MET A 360 -2.54 5.84 15.44
CA MET A 360 -3.00 6.88 14.53
C MET A 360 -4.06 6.36 13.54
N ARG A 361 -5.11 7.15 13.29
CA ARG A 361 -6.05 6.93 12.19
C ARG A 361 -5.59 7.68 10.94
N GLY A 362 -5.03 6.94 9.98
CA GLY A 362 -4.64 7.43 8.68
C GLY A 362 -5.70 7.27 7.58
N VAL A 363 -5.32 7.42 6.31
CA VAL A 363 -6.19 7.17 5.15
C VAL A 363 -6.31 5.68 4.82
N CYS A 364 -5.35 4.87 5.27
CA CYS A 364 -5.33 3.41 5.10
C CYS A 364 -5.76 2.64 6.37
N GLY A 365 -6.38 3.28 7.32
CA GLY A 365 -6.87 2.60 8.51
C GLY A 365 -6.24 3.06 9.82
N TYR A 366 -6.33 2.21 10.82
CA TYR A 366 -5.85 2.49 12.16
C TYR A 366 -4.52 1.79 12.41
N TYR A 367 -3.52 2.56 12.77
CA TYR A 367 -2.14 2.10 12.96
C TYR A 367 -1.85 1.93 14.45
N ASP A 368 -1.98 0.72 14.98
CA ASP A 368 -1.54 0.32 16.32
C ASP A 368 -0.42 -0.71 16.19
N VAL A 369 0.81 -0.27 16.42
CA VAL A 369 2.02 -1.10 16.39
C VAL A 369 2.58 -1.36 17.80
N ASN A 370 1.78 -1.11 18.85
CA ASN A 370 2.20 -1.32 20.23
C ASN A 370 2.10 -2.79 20.67
N ASN A 371 2.88 -3.62 20.03
CA ASN A 371 3.01 -5.04 20.33
C ASN A 371 4.48 -5.49 20.11
N PRO A 372 4.85 -6.71 20.52
CA PRO A 372 6.23 -7.21 20.37
C PRO A 372 6.72 -7.33 18.93
N TYR A 373 5.81 -7.49 17.98
CA TYR A 373 6.12 -7.60 16.54
C TYR A 373 6.35 -6.24 15.88
N GLN A 374 5.88 -5.15 16.50
CA GLN A 374 5.81 -3.81 15.90
C GLN A 374 5.08 -3.82 14.54
N GLU A 375 4.10 -4.69 14.43
CA GLU A 375 3.21 -4.88 13.29
C GLU A 375 1.84 -4.25 13.59
N ALA A 376 1.17 -3.68 12.59
CA ALA A 376 -0.18 -3.18 12.78
C ALA A 376 -1.15 -4.32 13.13
N ARG A 377 -2.08 -4.07 14.07
CA ARG A 377 -3.17 -5.02 14.34
C ARG A 377 -4.06 -5.14 13.12
N HIS A 378 -4.48 -6.35 12.83
CA HIS A 378 -5.31 -6.69 11.69
C HIS A 378 -6.81 -6.67 12.02
N PHE A 379 -7.63 -6.18 11.08
CA PHE A 379 -9.09 -6.32 11.07
C PHE A 379 -9.55 -6.88 9.71
N PRO A 380 -10.55 -7.77 9.66
CA PRO A 380 -11.30 -8.34 10.78
C PRO A 380 -10.51 -9.42 11.53
N ASP A 381 -10.93 -9.67 12.76
CA ASP A 381 -10.42 -10.80 13.55
C ASP A 381 -10.67 -12.11 12.81
N ASN A 382 -9.61 -12.83 12.48
CA ASN A 382 -9.64 -14.12 11.79
C ASN A 382 -9.35 -15.31 12.73
N GLY A 383 -9.01 -15.03 13.98
CA GLY A 383 -8.84 -16.04 15.02
C GLY A 383 -7.58 -16.89 14.91
N PHE A 384 -6.53 -16.43 14.22
CA PHE A 384 -5.29 -17.20 14.05
C PHE A 384 -4.13 -16.76 14.95
N ASP A 385 -4.07 -15.50 15.32
CA ASP A 385 -3.07 -14.97 16.25
C ASP A 385 -3.65 -13.88 17.18
N ASP A 386 -2.80 -13.27 17.99
CA ASP A 386 -3.17 -12.21 18.95
C ASP A 386 -3.01 -10.79 18.39
N LEU A 387 -2.65 -10.65 17.11
CA LEU A 387 -2.54 -9.35 16.42
C LEU A 387 -3.85 -8.90 15.78
N GLN A 388 -4.98 -9.41 16.28
CA GLN A 388 -6.29 -9.16 15.72
C GLN A 388 -7.00 -8.00 16.43
N ALA A 389 -7.87 -7.33 15.68
CA ALA A 389 -8.80 -6.32 16.20
C ALA A 389 -10.23 -6.71 15.84
N SER A 390 -11.13 -6.67 16.81
CA SER A 390 -12.56 -6.93 16.61
C SER A 390 -13.33 -5.75 16.02
N GLU A 391 -12.70 -4.55 16.01
CA GLU A 391 -13.27 -3.30 15.55
C GLU A 391 -12.32 -2.65 14.55
N ILE A 392 -12.87 -2.09 13.48
CA ILE A 392 -12.08 -1.43 12.42
C ILE A 392 -11.32 -0.19 12.92
N GLU A 393 -11.84 0.45 13.98
CA GLU A 393 -11.22 1.59 14.62
C GLU A 393 -10.04 1.23 15.53
N LYS A 394 -9.74 -0.06 15.67
CA LYS A 394 -8.64 -0.59 16.51
C LYS A 394 -7.61 -1.38 15.71
N GLY A 395 -7.84 -1.60 14.41
CA GLY A 395 -6.93 -2.33 13.55
C GLY A 395 -6.95 -1.84 12.12
N GLN A 396 -5.92 -2.20 11.38
CA GLN A 396 -5.86 -1.94 9.95
C GLN A 396 -6.66 -3.01 9.20
N SER A 397 -7.60 -2.57 8.37
CA SER A 397 -8.46 -3.50 7.66
C SER A 397 -7.82 -4.01 6.39
N GLN A 398 -7.74 -5.34 6.27
CA GLN A 398 -7.75 -5.91 4.93
C GLN A 398 -9.10 -5.63 4.29
N PHE A 399 -9.09 -5.11 3.08
CA PHE A 399 -10.31 -4.95 2.33
C PHE A 399 -10.28 -5.71 1.01
N TYR A 400 -11.47 -6.10 0.55
CA TYR A 400 -11.66 -6.74 -0.74
C TYR A 400 -12.37 -5.80 -1.69
N CYS A 401 -11.85 -5.75 -2.91
CA CYS A 401 -12.42 -5.02 -4.02
C CYS A 401 -12.98 -5.97 -5.06
N GLN A 402 -13.99 -5.51 -5.79
CA GLN A 402 -14.31 -6.01 -7.12
C GLN A 402 -14.03 -4.91 -8.14
N ILE A 403 -13.50 -5.28 -9.29
CA ILE A 403 -13.37 -4.34 -10.41
C ILE A 403 -14.70 -4.25 -11.12
N GLN A 404 -15.30 -3.06 -11.11
CA GLN A 404 -16.58 -2.74 -11.72
C GLN A 404 -16.41 -1.53 -12.63
N ASP A 405 -16.77 -1.68 -13.91
CA ASP A 405 -16.66 -0.60 -14.89
C ASP A 405 -15.23 -0.02 -15.01
N LYS A 406 -14.22 -0.90 -14.89
CA LYS A 406 -12.77 -0.59 -14.87
C LYS A 406 -12.32 0.27 -13.67
N GLU A 407 -13.07 0.25 -12.58
CA GLU A 407 -12.73 0.90 -11.32
C GLU A 407 -12.70 -0.11 -10.17
N HIS A 408 -11.81 0.11 -9.23
CA HIS A 408 -11.80 -0.64 -7.99
C HIS A 408 -12.93 -0.16 -7.08
N LYS A 409 -13.79 -1.07 -6.66
CA LYS A 409 -14.86 -0.81 -5.68
C LYS A 409 -14.63 -1.70 -4.47
N ILE A 410 -14.41 -1.09 -3.31
CA ILE A 410 -14.34 -1.85 -2.05
C ILE A 410 -15.73 -2.45 -1.78
N VAL A 411 -15.77 -3.76 -1.57
CA VAL A 411 -17.00 -4.53 -1.34
C VAL A 411 -17.02 -5.21 0.03
N PHE A 412 -15.89 -5.25 0.75
CA PHE A 412 -15.75 -5.78 2.10
C PHE A 412 -14.54 -5.12 2.79
N PRO A 413 -14.59 -4.86 4.11
CA PRO A 413 -15.74 -5.01 5.00
C PRO A 413 -16.81 -3.92 4.80
N SER A 414 -18.02 -4.18 5.31
CA SER A 414 -19.18 -3.29 5.09
C SER A 414 -18.98 -1.87 5.63
N GLN A 415 -18.13 -1.68 6.66
CA GLN A 415 -17.83 -0.37 7.27
C GLN A 415 -17.15 0.62 6.31
N ILE A 416 -16.46 0.12 5.30
CA ILE A 416 -15.73 0.95 4.31
C ILE A 416 -16.07 0.57 2.87
N SER A 417 -17.13 -0.22 2.66
CA SER A 417 -17.55 -0.65 1.33
C SER A 417 -18.12 0.51 0.51
N GLU A 418 -17.78 0.54 -0.78
CA GLU A 418 -18.24 1.53 -1.76
C GLU A 418 -19.34 0.96 -2.66
N ALA A 419 -19.45 -0.36 -2.73
CA ALA A 419 -20.39 -1.05 -3.60
C ALA A 419 -20.70 -2.47 -3.07
N LYS A 420 -21.76 -3.07 -3.63
CA LYS A 420 -21.98 -4.53 -3.55
C LYS A 420 -21.31 -5.23 -4.72
N LEU A 421 -21.12 -6.55 -4.60
CA LEU A 421 -20.69 -7.37 -5.72
C LEU A 421 -21.69 -7.24 -6.89
N LYS A 422 -21.16 -7.15 -8.10
CA LYS A 422 -21.92 -7.26 -9.35
C LYS A 422 -21.62 -8.63 -10.00
N PRO A 423 -22.60 -9.24 -10.68
CA PRO A 423 -22.33 -10.44 -11.46
C PRO A 423 -21.23 -10.19 -12.49
N ALA A 424 -20.23 -11.08 -12.50
CA ALA A 424 -19.21 -11.07 -13.54
C ALA A 424 -19.79 -11.56 -14.87
N SER A 425 -19.15 -11.23 -16.01
CA SER A 425 -19.64 -11.62 -17.34
C SER A 425 -19.75 -13.15 -17.54
N TRP A 426 -19.03 -13.93 -16.75
CA TRP A 426 -19.06 -15.40 -16.77
C TRP A 426 -20.02 -16.01 -15.72
N TRP A 427 -20.75 -15.19 -14.96
CA TRP A 427 -21.84 -15.65 -14.09
C TRP A 427 -23.14 -15.65 -14.90
N LYS A 428 -23.79 -16.81 -14.93
CA LYS A 428 -25.05 -17.02 -15.68
C LYS A 428 -26.22 -17.25 -14.74
#